data_d4190198d74dea7b7787594991c56749
#
_entry.id   d4190198d74dea7b7787594991c56749
#
_cell.length_a   1.000
_cell.length_b   1.000
_cell.length_c   1.000
_cell.angle_alpha   90.00
_cell.angle_beta   90.00
_cell.angle_gamma   90.00
#
_symmetry.space_group_name_H-M   'P 1'
#
loop_
_entity.id
_entity.type
_entity.pdbx_description
1 polymer ?
#
loop_
_entity_poly.entity_id
_entity_poly.type
_entity_poly.pdbx_seq_one_letter_code
_entity_poly.pdbx_strand_id
1 'polypeptide(L)'
;MKRRVVPVALGLVLTLFFSGSVFFTVQQFNEIKNQYKSIEPNLDNYSTAEILFLAFERTRTSVYQIENPYIFETKKSIFDSKVRILKNKSLRINSFYYEPDFLSALKLLEKQSAELSRLNESTPPIKRKDVLLEQMNKMQHTLINLQEIIYRIQIRNFNTIKSLIVDNSSYTELAALSSIILLFTLIILLWVHIAKLNSAIKGKNIFISAIYHELSGSIQKIQLSSDMIDVRGDVLNSEKYLTKITYHSNKLYQQTKEILEFSKIEIGNVGVNNVSFYTEDALKAGLSLFNESNANKIDCDVYPQNVLINADKLKIISIIHNIIDNANKNTHNGLIKVRLRVAQSHLFLRVSDTGCGFDMRKLNMLYKPFNQGLESQTRQGLGLGLSIVKSYLKTMKGRISAHSEIGKGSTFMVRIPINIVN
;
A
#
# COMPACT_ATOMS: atom_id res chain seq x y z
N MET A 1 -11.14 5.91 14.67
CA MET A 1 -9.81 5.33 14.81
C MET A 1 -9.58 4.05 13.97
N LYS A 2 -10.49 3.08 13.93
CA LYS A 2 -10.29 1.80 13.19
C LYS A 2 -10.00 1.92 11.67
N ARG A 3 -10.46 2.96 10.96
CA ARG A 3 -10.24 3.13 9.51
C ARG A 3 -8.85 3.64 9.09
N ARG A 4 -8.03 4.16 10.00
CA ARG A 4 -6.66 4.64 9.71
C ARG A 4 -5.57 3.60 9.98
N VAL A 5 -5.86 2.58 10.78
CA VAL A 5 -4.89 1.54 11.17
C VAL A 5 -4.66 0.53 10.06
N VAL A 6 -5.70 0.20 9.27
CA VAL A 6 -5.61 -0.81 8.21
C VAL A 6 -4.58 -0.50 7.12
N PRO A 7 -4.51 0.72 6.52
CA PRO A 7 -3.51 0.98 5.48
C PRO A 7 -2.07 1.06 6.01
N VAL A 8 -1.87 1.49 7.26
CA VAL A 8 -0.53 1.51 7.90
C VAL A 8 -0.08 0.09 8.21
N ALA A 9 -0.95 -0.75 8.77
CA ALA A 9 -0.66 -2.15 9.03
C ALA A 9 -0.36 -2.93 7.75
N LEU A 10 -1.13 -2.68 6.68
CA LEU A 10 -0.90 -3.29 5.36
C LEU A 10 0.45 -2.86 4.77
N GLY A 11 0.81 -1.58 4.88
CA GLY A 11 2.11 -1.07 4.45
C GLY A 11 3.28 -1.72 5.19
N LEU A 12 3.18 -1.88 6.51
CA LEU A 12 4.17 -2.57 7.34
C LEU A 12 4.31 -4.06 6.96
N VAL A 13 3.21 -4.75 6.73
CA VAL A 13 3.23 -6.15 6.28
C VAL A 13 3.90 -6.28 4.91
N LEU A 14 3.60 -5.38 3.98
CA LEU A 14 4.20 -5.39 2.64
C LEU A 14 5.71 -5.08 2.68
N THR A 15 6.16 -4.15 3.52
CA THR A 15 7.60 -3.86 3.69
C THR A 15 8.36 -5.01 4.35
N LEU A 16 7.75 -5.70 5.33
CA LEU A 16 8.32 -6.90 5.94
C LEU A 16 8.43 -8.06 4.92
N PHE A 17 7.43 -8.22 4.07
CA PHE A 17 7.46 -9.25 3.01
C PHE A 17 8.53 -8.95 1.95
N PHE A 18 8.68 -7.68 1.57
CA PHE A 18 9.73 -7.25 0.63
C PHE A 18 11.13 -7.48 1.21
N SER A 19 11.38 -7.05 2.45
CA SER A 19 12.66 -7.29 3.11
C SER A 19 12.96 -8.78 3.31
N GLY A 20 11.95 -9.60 3.62
CA GLY A 20 12.06 -11.05 3.68
C GLY A 20 12.42 -11.69 2.34
N SER A 21 11.80 -11.26 1.25
CA SER A 21 12.10 -11.73 -0.12
C SER A 21 13.53 -11.38 -0.53
N VAL A 22 13.98 -10.15 -0.28
CA VAL A 22 15.37 -9.72 -0.56
C VAL A 22 16.37 -10.53 0.28
N PHE A 23 16.09 -10.69 1.58
CA PHE A 23 16.93 -11.48 2.47
C PHE A 23 17.07 -12.94 1.99
N PHE A 24 15.95 -13.57 1.61
CA PHE A 24 15.94 -14.93 1.07
C PHE A 24 16.78 -15.03 -0.22
N THR A 25 16.65 -14.08 -1.14
CA THR A 25 17.43 -14.05 -2.39
C THR A 25 18.94 -13.95 -2.11
N VAL A 26 19.33 -13.08 -1.17
CA VAL A 26 20.74 -12.92 -0.76
C VAL A 26 21.28 -14.19 -0.08
N GLN A 27 20.47 -14.83 0.74
CA GLN A 27 20.85 -16.09 1.41
C GLN A 27 21.06 -17.21 0.39
N GLN A 28 20.16 -17.38 -0.57
CA GLN A 28 20.30 -18.37 -1.67
C GLN A 28 21.56 -18.11 -2.50
N PHE A 29 21.82 -16.86 -2.85
CA PHE A 29 23.05 -16.51 -3.59
C PHE A 29 24.31 -16.85 -2.81
N ASN A 30 24.34 -16.60 -1.51
CA ASN A 30 25.49 -16.93 -0.66
C ASN A 30 25.68 -18.44 -0.55
N GLU A 31 24.60 -19.23 -0.51
CA GLU A 31 24.65 -20.68 -0.48
C GLU A 31 25.24 -21.25 -1.77
N ILE A 32 24.79 -20.79 -2.94
CA ILE A 32 25.36 -21.13 -4.25
C ILE A 32 26.87 -20.79 -4.28
N LYS A 33 27.24 -19.59 -3.84
CA LYS A 33 28.63 -19.15 -3.80
C LYS A 33 29.50 -20.04 -2.92
N ASN A 34 29.00 -20.48 -1.78
CA ASN A 34 29.74 -21.35 -0.86
C ASN A 34 29.89 -22.77 -1.43
N GLN A 35 28.85 -23.31 -2.05
CA GLN A 35 28.89 -24.61 -2.72
C GLN A 35 29.83 -24.56 -3.93
N TYR A 36 29.79 -23.52 -4.75
CA TYR A 36 30.72 -23.32 -5.85
C TYR A 36 32.17 -23.31 -5.37
N LYS A 37 32.48 -22.53 -4.32
CA LYS A 37 33.82 -22.47 -3.73
C LYS A 37 34.32 -23.84 -3.22
N SER A 38 33.45 -24.73 -2.78
CA SER A 38 33.82 -26.08 -2.33
C SER A 38 34.18 -27.01 -3.49
N ILE A 39 33.70 -26.74 -4.71
CA ILE A 39 33.86 -27.58 -5.90
C ILE A 39 34.91 -27.02 -6.86
N GLU A 40 35.12 -25.69 -6.87
CA GLU A 40 36.10 -24.98 -7.73
C GLU A 40 37.52 -25.57 -7.72
N PRO A 41 38.10 -25.99 -6.55
CA PRO A 41 39.42 -26.59 -6.52
C PRO A 41 39.54 -27.92 -7.30
N ASN A 42 38.43 -28.56 -7.60
CA ASN A 42 38.39 -29.87 -8.25
C ASN A 42 38.27 -29.78 -9.77
N LEU A 43 38.03 -28.62 -10.34
CA LEU A 43 37.92 -28.39 -11.80
C LEU A 43 39.30 -28.42 -12.53
N ASP A 44 40.38 -28.05 -11.84
CA ASP A 44 41.72 -28.00 -12.40
C ASP A 44 42.49 -29.34 -12.46
N ASN A 45 41.86 -30.40 -11.96
CA ASN A 45 42.58 -31.71 -11.82
C ASN A 45 42.72 -32.51 -13.12
N TYR A 46 42.08 -32.04 -14.23
CA TYR A 46 42.32 -32.62 -15.56
C TYR A 46 43.77 -32.49 -15.99
N SER A 47 44.39 -31.35 -15.73
CA SER A 47 45.81 -31.09 -16.01
C SER A 47 46.71 -32.01 -15.25
N THR A 48 46.35 -32.48 -14.04
CA THR A 48 47.17 -33.36 -13.22
C THR A 48 47.16 -34.81 -13.77
N ALA A 49 46.01 -35.30 -14.26
CA ALA A 49 45.91 -36.62 -14.90
C ALA A 49 46.69 -36.66 -16.24
N GLU A 50 46.60 -35.57 -17.03
CA GLU A 50 47.31 -35.43 -18.28
C GLU A 50 48.84 -35.34 -18.08
N ILE A 51 49.26 -34.58 -17.07
CA ILE A 51 50.69 -34.49 -16.69
C ILE A 51 51.23 -35.86 -16.24
N LEU A 52 50.42 -36.64 -15.49
CA LEU A 52 50.79 -37.96 -15.08
C LEU A 52 50.93 -38.90 -16.29
N PHE A 53 50.00 -38.85 -17.23
CA PHE A 53 50.07 -39.65 -18.48
C PHE A 53 51.29 -39.28 -19.33
N LEU A 54 51.57 -38.00 -19.50
CA LEU A 54 52.77 -37.55 -20.21
C LEU A 54 54.07 -37.97 -19.52
N ALA A 55 54.12 -37.97 -18.19
CA ALA A 55 55.26 -38.46 -17.44
C ALA A 55 55.46 -39.98 -17.62
N PHE A 56 54.33 -40.74 -17.67
CA PHE A 56 54.35 -42.15 -17.98
C PHE A 56 54.87 -42.42 -19.39
N GLU A 57 54.37 -41.75 -20.43
CA GLU A 57 54.81 -41.94 -21.82
C GLU A 57 56.29 -41.56 -22.00
N ARG A 58 56.76 -40.54 -21.33
CA ARG A 58 58.22 -40.20 -21.31
C ARG A 58 59.05 -41.28 -20.65
N THR A 59 58.54 -41.92 -19.61
CA THR A 59 59.23 -43.04 -18.98
C THR A 59 59.21 -44.26 -19.92
N ARG A 60 58.12 -44.52 -20.59
CA ARG A 60 57.97 -45.63 -21.56
C ARG A 60 58.92 -45.46 -22.76
N THR A 61 59.00 -44.25 -23.33
CA THR A 61 59.93 -44.00 -24.44
C THR A 61 61.37 -44.13 -24.02
N SER A 62 61.72 -43.84 -22.75
CA SER A 62 63.10 -44.01 -22.26
C SER A 62 63.55 -45.47 -22.16
N VAL A 63 62.61 -46.46 -22.13
CA VAL A 63 62.94 -47.88 -22.19
C VAL A 63 63.61 -48.28 -23.53
N TYR A 64 63.33 -47.55 -24.60
CA TYR A 64 63.99 -47.75 -25.89
C TYR A 64 65.45 -47.19 -25.94
N GLN A 65 65.82 -46.34 -24.97
CA GLN A 65 67.12 -45.77 -24.80
C GLN A 65 67.93 -46.41 -23.67
N ILE A 66 67.77 -47.72 -23.50
CA ILE A 66 68.23 -48.51 -22.32
C ILE A 66 69.71 -48.61 -22.21
N GLU A 67 70.50 -48.19 -23.26
CA GLU A 67 71.94 -48.08 -23.22
C GLU A 67 72.47 -47.05 -22.19
N ASN A 68 71.58 -46.12 -21.77
CA ASN A 68 71.89 -45.22 -20.68
C ASN A 68 70.84 -45.42 -19.51
N PRO A 69 71.14 -46.23 -18.50
CA PRO A 69 70.30 -46.52 -17.37
C PRO A 69 69.88 -45.27 -16.60
N TYR A 70 70.62 -44.22 -16.60
CA TYR A 70 70.40 -42.97 -15.91
C TYR A 70 69.14 -42.22 -16.47
N ILE A 71 68.93 -42.30 -17.78
CA ILE A 71 67.78 -41.64 -18.44
C ILE A 71 66.47 -42.27 -17.98
N PHE A 72 66.38 -43.59 -17.95
CA PHE A 72 65.19 -44.33 -17.49
C PHE A 72 64.90 -44.00 -16.03
N GLU A 73 65.85 -44.09 -15.12
CA GLU A 73 65.65 -43.82 -13.70
C GLU A 73 65.22 -42.37 -13.45
N THR A 74 65.79 -41.38 -14.19
CA THR A 74 65.37 -39.98 -14.09
C THR A 74 63.92 -39.79 -14.50
N LYS A 75 63.50 -40.34 -15.65
CA LYS A 75 62.14 -40.23 -16.13
C LYS A 75 61.14 -40.93 -15.19
N LYS A 76 61.50 -42.12 -14.71
CA LYS A 76 60.71 -42.87 -13.72
C LYS A 76 60.56 -42.10 -12.40
N SER A 77 61.63 -41.50 -11.88
CA SER A 77 61.58 -40.66 -10.68
C SER A 77 60.61 -39.49 -10.83
N ILE A 78 60.54 -38.90 -12.02
CA ILE A 78 59.57 -37.83 -12.32
C ILE A 78 58.13 -38.38 -12.29
N PHE A 79 57.91 -39.58 -12.92
CA PHE A 79 56.60 -40.23 -12.87
C PHE A 79 56.18 -40.55 -11.43
N ASP A 80 57.04 -41.16 -10.62
CA ASP A 80 56.77 -41.48 -9.22
C ASP A 80 56.51 -40.21 -8.38
N SER A 81 57.18 -39.12 -8.69
CA SER A 81 56.91 -37.82 -8.06
C SER A 81 55.48 -37.35 -8.37
N LYS A 82 55.01 -37.51 -9.62
CA LYS A 82 53.63 -37.14 -10.03
C LYS A 82 52.60 -38.07 -9.37
N VAL A 83 52.86 -39.35 -9.24
CA VAL A 83 52.00 -40.30 -8.50
C VAL A 83 51.91 -39.89 -7.02
N ARG A 84 53.03 -39.50 -6.40
CA ARG A 84 53.05 -39.01 -5.00
C ARG A 84 52.27 -37.68 -4.82
N ILE A 85 52.33 -36.78 -5.82
CA ILE A 85 51.50 -35.54 -5.78
C ILE A 85 50.03 -35.88 -5.76
N LEU A 86 49.58 -36.87 -6.57
CA LEU A 86 48.20 -37.34 -6.54
C LEU A 86 47.82 -37.99 -5.20
N LYS A 87 48.75 -38.52 -4.45
CA LYS A 87 48.54 -39.13 -3.13
C LYS A 87 48.44 -38.08 -2.01
N ASN A 88 49.06 -36.92 -2.18
CA ASN A 88 49.03 -35.88 -1.15
C ASN A 88 47.63 -35.26 -1.08
N LYS A 89 47.01 -35.29 0.10
CA LYS A 89 45.78 -34.57 0.44
C LYS A 89 45.96 -33.06 0.38
N SER A 90 46.37 -32.50 -0.77
CA SER A 90 46.30 -31.07 -0.97
C SER A 90 44.81 -30.68 -1.08
N LEU A 91 44.46 -29.49 -0.67
CA LEU A 91 43.08 -28.91 -0.72
C LEU A 91 42.42 -29.06 -2.11
N ARG A 92 43.19 -29.24 -3.18
CA ARG A 92 42.73 -29.34 -4.57
C ARG A 92 42.25 -30.73 -5.00
N ILE A 93 42.53 -31.76 -4.22
CA ILE A 93 42.24 -33.21 -4.61
C ILE A 93 41.30 -33.89 -3.63
N ASN A 94 40.72 -33.17 -2.67
CA ASN A 94 39.95 -33.77 -1.58
C ASN A 94 38.76 -34.65 -2.05
N SER A 95 38.06 -34.30 -3.14
CA SER A 95 36.91 -35.06 -3.61
C SER A 95 37.23 -36.44 -4.13
N PHE A 96 38.47 -36.67 -4.66
CA PHE A 96 38.90 -37.95 -5.18
C PHE A 96 39.20 -38.99 -4.08
N TYR A 97 39.56 -38.53 -2.87
CA TYR A 97 39.87 -39.39 -1.74
C TYR A 97 38.66 -40.09 -1.13
N TYR A 98 37.47 -39.59 -1.40
CA TYR A 98 36.22 -40.21 -0.96
C TYR A 98 35.73 -41.31 -1.93
N GLU A 99 36.44 -41.50 -3.07
CA GLU A 99 36.10 -42.50 -4.08
C GLU A 99 36.99 -43.77 -3.90
N PRO A 100 36.44 -44.88 -3.50
CA PRO A 100 37.20 -46.13 -3.26
C PRO A 100 37.95 -46.62 -4.50
N ASP A 101 37.32 -46.45 -5.68
CA ASP A 101 37.90 -46.86 -6.97
C ASP A 101 39.16 -46.05 -7.31
N PHE A 102 39.17 -44.75 -7.05
CA PHE A 102 40.31 -43.90 -7.23
C PHE A 102 41.49 -44.33 -6.35
N LEU A 103 41.22 -44.53 -5.06
CA LEU A 103 42.26 -44.95 -4.11
C LEU A 103 42.81 -46.35 -4.44
N SER A 104 41.96 -47.29 -4.90
CA SER A 104 42.38 -48.62 -5.29
C SER A 104 43.26 -48.62 -6.55
N ALA A 105 42.85 -47.84 -7.57
CA ALA A 105 43.63 -47.64 -8.80
C ALA A 105 45.01 -47.00 -8.53
N LEU A 106 45.03 -45.95 -7.65
CA LEU A 106 46.27 -45.30 -7.27
C LEU A 106 47.22 -46.22 -6.50
N LYS A 107 46.73 -47.03 -5.57
CA LYS A 107 47.55 -48.02 -4.86
C LYS A 107 48.08 -49.10 -5.80
N LEU A 108 47.29 -49.55 -6.77
CA LEU A 108 47.73 -50.51 -7.78
C LEU A 108 48.82 -49.90 -8.66
N LEU A 109 48.69 -48.66 -9.08
CA LEU A 109 49.71 -47.94 -9.88
C LEU A 109 51.03 -47.80 -9.12
N GLU A 110 50.98 -47.46 -7.81
CA GLU A 110 52.14 -47.41 -6.93
C GLU A 110 52.87 -48.78 -6.85
N LYS A 111 52.06 -49.85 -6.62
CA LYS A 111 52.61 -51.24 -6.57
C LYS A 111 53.28 -51.59 -7.90
N GLN A 112 52.65 -51.29 -9.02
CA GLN A 112 53.17 -51.58 -10.35
C GLN A 112 54.44 -50.77 -10.65
N SER A 113 54.52 -49.50 -10.18
CA SER A 113 55.75 -48.68 -10.32
C SER A 113 56.89 -49.19 -9.48
N ALA A 114 56.64 -49.70 -8.26
CA ALA A 114 57.63 -50.33 -7.42
C ALA A 114 58.18 -51.64 -8.06
N GLU A 115 57.24 -52.41 -8.66
CA GLU A 115 57.60 -53.64 -9.41
C GLU A 115 58.50 -53.31 -10.60
N LEU A 116 58.21 -52.24 -11.33
CA LEU A 116 59.02 -51.76 -12.46
C LEU A 116 60.49 -51.46 -12.04
N SER A 117 60.69 -50.89 -10.84
CA SER A 117 62.05 -50.67 -10.29
C SER A 117 62.75 -51.97 -10.03
N ARG A 118 62.07 -52.92 -9.37
CA ARG A 118 62.66 -54.23 -9.09
C ARG A 118 63.05 -54.97 -10.36
N LEU A 119 62.20 -54.97 -11.38
CA LEU A 119 62.46 -55.63 -12.66
C LEU A 119 63.61 -54.97 -13.39
N ASN A 120 63.79 -53.65 -13.28
CA ASN A 120 64.93 -52.94 -13.87
C ASN A 120 66.27 -53.36 -13.24
N GLU A 121 66.30 -53.62 -11.92
CA GLU A 121 67.48 -54.04 -11.18
C GLU A 121 67.79 -55.54 -11.36
N SER A 122 66.76 -56.35 -11.35
CA SER A 122 66.96 -57.85 -11.31
C SER A 122 67.05 -58.51 -12.67
N THR A 123 66.63 -57.83 -13.77
CA THR A 123 66.55 -58.45 -15.10
C THR A 123 67.88 -58.31 -15.88
N PRO A 124 68.41 -59.35 -16.51
CA PRO A 124 69.61 -59.23 -17.38
C PRO A 124 69.43 -58.32 -18.54
N PRO A 125 70.46 -57.61 -18.97
CA PRO A 125 70.34 -56.53 -20.01
C PRO A 125 69.66 -56.97 -21.30
N ILE A 126 69.90 -58.20 -21.77
CA ILE A 126 69.34 -58.73 -23.03
C ILE A 126 67.80 -58.83 -22.99
N LYS A 127 67.19 -59.16 -21.88
CA LYS A 127 65.75 -59.34 -21.72
C LYS A 127 65.04 -58.21 -21.02
N ARG A 128 65.81 -57.26 -20.54
CA ARG A 128 65.33 -56.11 -19.70
C ARG A 128 64.32 -55.27 -20.42
N LYS A 129 64.52 -54.94 -21.67
CA LYS A 129 63.61 -54.12 -22.48
C LYS A 129 62.23 -54.74 -22.58
N ASP A 130 62.13 -56.01 -22.95
CA ASP A 130 60.85 -56.68 -23.16
C ASP A 130 60.06 -56.81 -21.85
N VAL A 131 60.76 -57.17 -20.78
CA VAL A 131 60.14 -57.28 -19.43
C VAL A 131 59.64 -55.98 -18.93
N LEU A 132 60.40 -54.89 -19.10
CA LEU A 132 59.95 -53.56 -18.70
C LEU A 132 58.78 -53.06 -19.53
N LEU A 133 58.75 -53.31 -20.84
CA LEU A 133 57.61 -52.93 -21.71
C LEU A 133 56.37 -53.73 -21.36
N GLU A 134 56.46 -55.00 -21.04
CA GLU A 134 55.32 -55.79 -20.56
C GLU A 134 54.73 -55.19 -19.29
N GLN A 135 55.54 -54.89 -18.29
CA GLN A 135 55.13 -54.26 -17.06
C GLN A 135 54.50 -52.88 -17.28
N MET A 136 55.07 -52.08 -18.19
CA MET A 136 54.52 -50.79 -18.54
C MET A 136 53.19 -50.90 -19.27
N ASN A 137 52.96 -51.93 -20.10
CA ASN A 137 51.66 -52.19 -20.68
C ASN A 137 50.59 -52.48 -19.58
N LYS A 138 50.93 -53.25 -18.54
CA LYS A 138 50.05 -53.44 -17.38
C LYS A 138 49.75 -52.13 -16.65
N MET A 139 50.78 -51.30 -16.47
CA MET A 139 50.62 -49.97 -15.86
C MET A 139 49.77 -49.04 -16.72
N GLN A 140 49.87 -49.11 -18.04
CA GLN A 140 49.08 -48.30 -18.98
C GLN A 140 47.59 -48.57 -18.80
N HIS A 141 47.19 -49.80 -18.67
CA HIS A 141 45.78 -50.16 -18.39
C HIS A 141 45.28 -49.57 -17.06
N THR A 142 46.12 -49.62 -16.01
CA THR A 142 45.77 -49.03 -14.71
C THR A 142 45.66 -47.52 -14.80
N LEU A 143 46.56 -46.88 -15.59
CA LEU A 143 46.57 -45.42 -15.81
C LEU A 143 45.33 -44.95 -16.59
N ILE A 144 44.94 -45.68 -17.65
CA ILE A 144 43.70 -45.42 -18.42
C ILE A 144 42.49 -45.53 -17.51
N ASN A 145 42.41 -46.58 -16.70
CA ASN A 145 41.30 -46.72 -15.72
C ASN A 145 41.28 -45.58 -14.72
N LEU A 146 42.45 -45.16 -14.22
CA LEU A 146 42.55 -44.00 -13.33
C LEU A 146 42.07 -42.70 -13.99
N GLN A 147 42.40 -42.45 -15.27
CA GLN A 147 41.90 -41.33 -16.04
C GLN A 147 40.39 -41.37 -16.21
N GLU A 148 39.82 -42.54 -16.52
CA GLU A 148 38.39 -42.73 -16.65
C GLU A 148 37.64 -42.39 -15.34
N ILE A 149 38.18 -42.85 -14.20
CA ILE A 149 37.65 -42.56 -12.88
C ILE A 149 37.68 -41.07 -12.61
N ILE A 150 38.82 -40.39 -12.87
CA ILE A 150 38.96 -38.94 -12.72
C ILE A 150 37.94 -38.21 -13.58
N TYR A 151 37.82 -38.58 -14.84
CA TYR A 151 36.86 -37.98 -15.77
C TYR A 151 35.41 -38.17 -15.32
N ARG A 152 35.03 -39.36 -14.85
CA ARG A 152 33.70 -39.68 -14.31
C ARG A 152 33.36 -38.81 -13.09
N ILE A 153 34.31 -38.61 -12.19
CA ILE A 153 34.12 -37.77 -11.00
C ILE A 153 33.96 -36.30 -11.41
N GLN A 154 34.73 -35.82 -12.39
CA GLN A 154 34.61 -34.45 -12.89
C GLN A 154 33.25 -34.16 -13.56
N ILE A 155 32.79 -35.12 -14.41
CA ILE A 155 31.46 -34.98 -15.03
C ILE A 155 30.38 -34.95 -13.95
N ARG A 156 30.46 -35.80 -12.94
CA ARG A 156 29.50 -35.81 -11.83
C ARG A 156 29.50 -34.46 -11.08
N ASN A 157 30.68 -33.95 -10.75
CA ASN A 157 30.82 -32.65 -10.08
C ASN A 157 30.29 -31.52 -10.94
N PHE A 158 30.59 -31.50 -12.24
CA PHE A 158 30.06 -30.50 -13.18
C PHE A 158 28.52 -30.55 -13.28
N ASN A 159 27.96 -31.76 -13.39
CA ASN A 159 26.50 -31.91 -13.45
C ASN A 159 25.82 -31.50 -12.13
N THR A 160 26.48 -31.76 -11.00
CA THR A 160 25.97 -31.27 -9.69
C THR A 160 25.98 -29.74 -9.62
N ILE A 161 27.07 -29.10 -10.06
CA ILE A 161 27.13 -27.61 -10.13
C ILE A 161 26.04 -27.08 -11.08
N LYS A 162 25.93 -27.69 -12.25
CA LYS A 162 24.93 -27.28 -13.26
C LYS A 162 23.51 -27.39 -12.70
N SER A 163 23.15 -28.49 -12.04
CA SER A 163 21.81 -28.63 -11.45
C SER A 163 21.56 -27.61 -10.34
N LEU A 164 22.55 -27.39 -9.47
CA LEU A 164 22.45 -26.37 -8.42
C LEU A 164 22.24 -24.95 -8.96
N ILE A 165 22.93 -24.59 -10.04
CA ILE A 165 22.76 -23.29 -10.69
C ILE A 165 21.39 -23.18 -11.33
N VAL A 166 20.92 -24.22 -12.04
CA VAL A 166 19.63 -24.22 -12.73
C VAL A 166 18.49 -24.17 -11.73
N ASP A 167 18.51 -25.03 -10.70
CA ASP A 167 17.45 -25.10 -9.70
C ASP A 167 17.33 -23.79 -8.90
N ASN A 168 18.45 -23.21 -8.49
CA ASN A 168 18.46 -21.93 -7.79
C ASN A 168 18.13 -20.72 -8.67
N SER A 169 18.42 -20.77 -9.98
CA SER A 169 18.02 -19.72 -10.94
C SER A 169 16.49 -19.54 -10.95
N SER A 170 15.74 -20.64 -11.00
CA SER A 170 14.27 -20.59 -10.98
C SER A 170 13.70 -19.97 -9.71
N TYR A 171 14.28 -20.24 -8.54
CA TYR A 171 13.87 -19.62 -7.28
C TYR A 171 14.22 -18.13 -7.22
N THR A 172 15.38 -17.72 -7.74
CA THR A 172 15.76 -16.31 -7.78
C THR A 172 14.91 -15.49 -8.74
N GLU A 173 14.52 -16.06 -9.89
CA GLU A 173 13.58 -15.44 -10.84
C GLU A 173 12.20 -15.26 -10.21
N LEU A 174 11.65 -16.27 -9.55
CA LEU A 174 10.37 -16.18 -8.83
C LEU A 174 10.40 -15.14 -7.70
N ALA A 175 11.49 -15.08 -6.94
CA ALA A 175 11.66 -14.08 -5.89
C ALA A 175 11.76 -12.66 -6.46
N ALA A 176 12.46 -12.46 -7.57
CA ALA A 176 12.55 -11.19 -8.27
C ALA A 176 11.18 -10.73 -8.80
N LEU A 177 10.43 -11.62 -9.48
CA LEU A 177 9.09 -11.33 -9.97
C LEU A 177 8.12 -10.98 -8.84
N SER A 178 8.15 -11.73 -7.73
CA SER A 178 7.30 -11.43 -6.56
C SER A 178 7.64 -10.07 -5.95
N SER A 179 8.90 -9.69 -5.90
CA SER A 179 9.36 -8.40 -5.40
C SER A 179 8.91 -7.24 -6.29
N ILE A 180 8.92 -7.41 -7.61
CA ILE A 180 8.44 -6.43 -8.59
C ILE A 180 6.92 -6.23 -8.43
N ILE A 181 6.14 -7.30 -8.35
CA ILE A 181 4.68 -7.25 -8.15
C ILE A 181 4.36 -6.52 -6.84
N LEU A 182 5.10 -6.81 -5.78
CA LEU A 182 4.92 -6.17 -4.47
C LEU A 182 5.21 -4.67 -4.54
N LEU A 183 6.28 -4.25 -5.23
CA LEU A 183 6.62 -2.86 -5.45
C LEU A 183 5.52 -2.11 -6.20
N PHE A 184 4.98 -2.70 -7.28
CA PHE A 184 3.87 -2.12 -8.04
C PHE A 184 2.62 -1.94 -7.18
N THR A 185 2.27 -2.93 -6.36
CA THR A 185 1.11 -2.82 -5.46
C THR A 185 1.29 -1.71 -4.43
N LEU A 186 2.49 -1.53 -3.90
CA LEU A 186 2.82 -0.45 -2.96
C LEU A 186 2.71 0.93 -3.62
N ILE A 187 3.20 1.08 -4.84
CA ILE A 187 3.09 2.33 -5.63
C ILE A 187 1.62 2.68 -5.88
N ILE A 188 0.79 1.71 -6.27
CA ILE A 188 -0.65 1.92 -6.50
C ILE A 188 -1.35 2.36 -5.21
N LEU A 189 -1.06 1.71 -4.08
CA LEU A 189 -1.62 2.07 -2.78
C LEU A 189 -1.22 3.48 -2.35
N LEU A 190 0.05 3.86 -2.54
CA LEU A 190 0.53 5.22 -2.28
C LEU A 190 -0.18 6.23 -3.17
N TRP A 191 -0.31 5.96 -4.46
CA TRP A 191 -0.99 6.85 -5.41
C TRP A 191 -2.45 7.07 -5.02
N VAL A 192 -3.19 6.01 -4.67
CA VAL A 192 -4.58 6.10 -4.17
C VAL A 192 -4.66 6.91 -2.88
N HIS A 193 -3.68 6.74 -1.97
CA HIS A 193 -3.65 7.49 -0.71
C HIS A 193 -3.39 8.99 -0.95
N ILE A 194 -2.43 9.33 -1.81
CA ILE A 194 -2.11 10.71 -2.20
C ILE A 194 -3.32 11.37 -2.89
N ALA A 195 -3.99 10.66 -3.80
CA ALA A 195 -5.19 11.17 -4.48
C ALA A 195 -6.32 11.49 -3.47
N LYS A 196 -6.54 10.65 -2.47
CA LYS A 196 -7.50 10.90 -1.38
C LYS A 196 -7.10 12.11 -0.53
N LEU A 197 -5.81 12.24 -0.20
CA LEU A 197 -5.30 13.36 0.59
C LEU A 197 -5.45 14.69 -0.17
N ASN A 198 -5.09 14.70 -1.45
CA ASN A 198 -5.24 15.90 -2.30
C ASN A 198 -6.71 16.31 -2.45
N SER A 199 -7.62 15.34 -2.58
CA SER A 199 -9.06 15.63 -2.62
C SER A 199 -9.55 16.25 -1.31
N ALA A 200 -9.07 15.75 -0.16
CA ALA A 200 -9.42 16.31 1.15
C ALA A 200 -8.85 17.74 1.35
N ILE A 201 -7.61 17.98 0.92
CA ILE A 201 -6.97 19.30 0.96
C ILE A 201 -7.72 20.28 0.05
N LYS A 202 -8.06 19.88 -1.17
CA LYS A 202 -8.85 20.68 -2.10
C LYS A 202 -10.21 21.07 -1.51
N GLY A 203 -10.91 20.12 -0.88
CA GLY A 203 -12.15 20.40 -0.17
C GLY A 203 -11.97 21.43 0.96
N LYS A 204 -10.90 21.30 1.76
CA LYS A 204 -10.56 22.26 2.82
C LYS A 204 -10.26 23.66 2.28
N ASN A 205 -9.56 23.77 1.15
CA ASN A 205 -9.22 25.07 0.55
C ASN A 205 -10.47 25.76 -0.02
N ILE A 206 -11.37 25.01 -0.67
CA ILE A 206 -12.68 25.53 -1.12
C ILE A 206 -13.48 26.04 0.08
N PHE A 207 -13.49 25.30 1.20
CA PHE A 207 -14.12 25.70 2.45
C PHE A 207 -13.61 27.06 2.96
N ILE A 208 -12.28 27.21 3.10
CA ILE A 208 -11.67 28.45 3.59
C ILE A 208 -12.00 29.61 2.65
N SER A 209 -11.91 29.41 1.34
CA SER A 209 -12.21 30.42 0.34
C SER A 209 -13.67 30.89 0.39
N ALA A 210 -14.61 29.95 0.52
CA ALA A 210 -16.04 30.27 0.63
C ALA A 210 -16.36 31.09 1.90
N ILE A 211 -15.78 30.68 3.04
CA ILE A 211 -15.90 31.42 4.32
C ILE A 211 -15.38 32.84 4.14
N TYR A 212 -14.16 32.97 3.62
CA TYR A 212 -13.54 34.28 3.45
C TYR A 212 -14.41 35.21 2.58
N HIS A 213 -14.92 34.73 1.45
CA HIS A 213 -15.75 35.49 0.53
C HIS A 213 -17.07 35.98 1.19
N GLU A 214 -17.78 35.09 1.90
CA GLU A 214 -19.06 35.42 2.54
C GLU A 214 -18.90 36.37 3.74
N LEU A 215 -17.87 36.15 4.57
CA LEU A 215 -17.59 37.02 5.70
C LEU A 215 -17.12 38.40 5.23
N SER A 216 -16.20 38.47 4.26
CA SER A 216 -15.71 39.72 3.69
C SER A 216 -16.84 40.55 3.06
N GLY A 217 -17.78 39.88 2.33
CA GLY A 217 -18.92 40.55 1.77
C GLY A 217 -19.87 41.17 2.82
N SER A 218 -20.07 40.48 3.96
CA SER A 218 -20.86 41.03 5.07
C SER A 218 -20.16 42.19 5.77
N ILE A 219 -18.85 42.10 6.00
CA ILE A 219 -18.00 43.14 6.60
C ILE A 219 -17.98 44.39 5.71
N GLN A 220 -17.75 44.23 4.38
CA GLN A 220 -17.75 45.35 3.44
C GLN A 220 -19.09 46.10 3.43
N LYS A 221 -20.23 45.39 3.51
CA LYS A 221 -21.55 46.03 3.58
C LYS A 221 -21.77 46.80 4.87
N ILE A 222 -21.24 46.31 6.00
CA ILE A 222 -21.24 47.05 7.27
C ILE A 222 -20.42 48.32 7.13
N GLN A 223 -19.21 48.22 6.58
CA GLN A 223 -18.27 49.31 6.41
C GLN A 223 -18.86 50.39 5.48
N LEU A 224 -19.35 50.02 4.29
CA LEU A 224 -20.01 50.91 3.37
C LEU A 224 -21.23 51.61 4.02
N SER A 225 -22.02 50.87 4.82
CA SER A 225 -23.17 51.49 5.50
C SER A 225 -22.73 52.44 6.61
N SER A 226 -21.61 52.16 7.29
CA SER A 226 -21.00 53.03 8.29
C SER A 226 -20.46 54.31 7.67
N ASP A 227 -19.78 54.21 6.51
CA ASP A 227 -19.21 55.39 5.81
C ASP A 227 -20.28 56.34 5.26
N MET A 228 -21.52 55.83 5.07
CA MET A 228 -22.66 56.64 4.60
C MET A 228 -23.45 57.33 5.71
N ILE A 229 -23.06 57.15 6.98
CA ILE A 229 -23.69 57.84 8.09
C ILE A 229 -23.14 59.24 8.18
N ASP A 230 -23.96 60.23 7.81
CA ASP A 230 -23.62 61.63 8.00
C ASP A 230 -24.19 62.11 9.35
N VAL A 231 -23.31 62.35 10.30
CA VAL A 231 -23.63 62.76 11.68
C VAL A 231 -24.12 64.27 11.71
N ARG A 232 -23.98 65.01 10.61
CA ARG A 232 -24.20 66.44 10.59
C ARG A 232 -25.43 66.91 9.85
N GLY A 233 -26.12 66.07 9.04
CA GLY A 233 -27.13 66.65 8.16
C GLY A 233 -28.44 65.93 7.96
N ASP A 234 -28.50 64.57 8.03
CA ASP A 234 -29.71 63.85 7.67
C ASP A 234 -29.97 62.61 8.62
N VAL A 235 -30.75 62.88 9.64
CA VAL A 235 -31.11 61.89 10.68
C VAL A 235 -31.87 60.67 10.09
N LEU A 236 -32.75 60.93 9.10
CA LEU A 236 -33.58 59.89 8.48
C LEU A 236 -32.75 58.89 7.66
N ASN A 237 -31.75 59.42 6.91
CA ASN A 237 -30.83 58.57 6.17
C ASN A 237 -29.87 57.81 7.09
N SER A 238 -29.43 58.43 8.19
CA SER A 238 -28.58 57.78 9.20
C SER A 238 -29.28 56.60 9.88
N GLU A 239 -30.55 56.69 10.21
CA GLU A 239 -31.36 55.60 10.77
C GLU A 239 -31.47 54.40 9.80
N LYS A 240 -31.63 54.66 8.51
CA LYS A 240 -31.65 53.64 7.47
C LYS A 240 -30.30 52.91 7.38
N TYR A 241 -29.18 53.59 7.50
CA TYR A 241 -27.85 52.93 7.48
C TYR A 241 -27.56 52.19 8.77
N LEU A 242 -27.97 52.67 9.92
CA LEU A 242 -27.89 51.94 11.19
C LEU A 242 -28.68 50.62 11.13
N THR A 243 -29.88 50.66 10.56
CA THR A 243 -30.67 49.41 10.33
C THR A 243 -29.95 48.41 9.43
N LYS A 244 -29.29 48.90 8.36
CA LYS A 244 -28.47 48.01 7.49
C LYS A 244 -27.26 47.44 8.21
N ILE A 245 -26.55 48.21 9.03
CA ILE A 245 -25.42 47.73 9.85
C ILE A 245 -25.91 46.67 10.80
N THR A 246 -26.98 46.89 11.52
CA THR A 246 -27.59 45.92 12.44
C THR A 246 -27.96 44.61 11.70
N TYR A 247 -28.58 44.73 10.54
CA TYR A 247 -28.93 43.58 9.71
C TYR A 247 -27.70 42.78 9.28
N HIS A 248 -26.66 43.44 8.75
CA HIS A 248 -25.45 42.78 8.30
C HIS A 248 -24.60 42.20 9.45
N SER A 249 -24.58 42.85 10.61
CA SER A 249 -23.96 42.36 11.83
C SER A 249 -24.64 41.07 12.35
N ASN A 250 -25.97 41.07 12.39
CA ASN A 250 -26.73 39.86 12.75
C ASN A 250 -26.51 38.73 11.77
N LYS A 251 -26.45 39.05 10.47
CA LYS A 251 -26.14 38.06 9.42
C LYS A 251 -24.72 37.48 9.61
N LEU A 252 -23.73 38.32 9.88
CA LEU A 252 -22.33 37.87 10.16
C LEU A 252 -22.28 36.96 11.39
N TYR A 253 -22.99 37.30 12.45
CA TYR A 253 -23.12 36.48 13.64
C TYR A 253 -23.70 35.08 13.35
N GLN A 254 -24.76 35.00 12.56
CA GLN A 254 -25.35 33.72 12.15
C GLN A 254 -24.40 32.90 11.29
N GLN A 255 -23.72 33.53 10.34
CA GLN A 255 -22.71 32.86 9.50
C GLN A 255 -21.56 32.25 10.33
N THR A 256 -21.03 33.00 11.32
CA THR A 256 -19.99 32.51 12.21
C THR A 256 -20.47 31.34 13.07
N LYS A 257 -21.74 31.39 13.52
CA LYS A 257 -22.35 30.27 14.27
C LYS A 257 -22.48 29.01 13.43
N GLU A 258 -22.93 29.12 12.18
CA GLU A 258 -23.01 27.99 11.24
C GLU A 258 -21.60 27.38 10.99
N ILE A 259 -20.57 28.22 10.83
CA ILE A 259 -19.19 27.77 10.64
C ILE A 259 -18.69 27.00 11.88
N LEU A 260 -18.95 27.51 13.08
CA LEU A 260 -18.55 26.84 14.32
C LEU A 260 -19.28 25.51 14.51
N GLU A 261 -20.58 25.48 14.20
CA GLU A 261 -21.38 24.24 14.25
C GLU A 261 -20.84 23.19 13.26
N PHE A 262 -20.58 23.60 12.03
CA PHE A 262 -19.97 22.73 11.02
C PHE A 262 -18.57 22.24 11.43
N SER A 263 -17.74 23.13 11.97
CA SER A 263 -16.40 22.77 12.45
C SER A 263 -16.43 21.72 13.55
N LYS A 264 -17.36 21.82 14.53
CA LYS A 264 -17.57 20.81 15.58
C LYS A 264 -17.95 19.45 15.00
N ILE A 265 -18.78 19.45 13.95
CA ILE A 265 -19.21 18.25 13.23
C ILE A 265 -18.02 17.57 12.54
N GLU A 266 -17.19 18.33 11.81
CA GLU A 266 -16.01 17.81 11.09
C GLU A 266 -14.96 17.19 12.04
N ILE A 267 -14.74 17.78 13.20
CA ILE A 267 -13.82 17.26 14.22
C ILE A 267 -14.35 15.95 14.84
N GLY A 268 -15.62 15.60 14.58
CA GLY A 268 -16.22 14.37 15.09
C GLY A 268 -16.64 14.48 16.58
N ASN A 269 -16.69 15.66 17.13
CA ASN A 269 -16.96 15.93 18.55
C ASN A 269 -18.46 16.16 18.83
N VAL A 270 -19.33 15.47 18.09
CA VAL A 270 -20.79 15.66 18.19
C VAL A 270 -21.42 14.44 18.86
N GLY A 271 -21.32 14.36 20.19
CA GLY A 271 -22.09 13.42 20.99
C GLY A 271 -23.61 13.70 20.88
N VAL A 272 -24.43 12.72 21.18
CA VAL A 272 -25.90 12.89 21.33
C VAL A 272 -26.20 13.22 22.78
N ASN A 273 -26.91 14.34 23.02
CA ASN A 273 -27.37 14.76 24.33
C ASN A 273 -28.90 14.69 24.39
N ASN A 274 -29.43 13.57 24.86
CA ASN A 274 -30.88 13.36 24.93
C ASN A 274 -31.46 14.03 26.19
N VAL A 275 -32.50 14.82 25.96
CA VAL A 275 -33.29 15.48 26.98
C VAL A 275 -34.79 15.29 26.69
N SER A 276 -35.64 15.38 27.70
CA SER A 276 -37.09 15.31 27.49
C SER A 276 -37.65 16.67 27.18
N PHE A 277 -38.47 16.79 26.13
CA PHE A 277 -39.14 18.02 25.71
C PHE A 277 -40.37 17.73 24.87
N TYR A 278 -41.30 18.70 24.81
CA TYR A 278 -42.49 18.62 23.95
C TYR A 278 -42.10 18.94 22.49
N THR A 279 -42.72 18.22 21.54
CA THR A 279 -42.43 18.40 20.10
C THR A 279 -42.77 19.79 19.60
N GLU A 280 -43.82 20.42 20.14
CA GLU A 280 -44.21 21.79 19.82
C GLU A 280 -43.13 22.82 20.21
N ASP A 281 -42.46 22.60 21.34
CA ASP A 281 -41.41 23.51 21.80
C ASP A 281 -40.21 23.51 20.81
N ALA A 282 -39.87 22.33 20.28
CA ALA A 282 -38.83 22.24 19.29
C ALA A 282 -39.21 22.92 17.97
N LEU A 283 -40.47 22.76 17.54
CA LEU A 283 -40.97 23.45 16.35
C LEU A 283 -41.00 24.98 16.52
N LYS A 284 -41.56 25.47 17.66
CA LYS A 284 -41.58 26.89 17.99
C LYS A 284 -40.18 27.48 18.06
N ALA A 285 -39.22 26.77 18.71
CA ALA A 285 -37.84 27.23 18.76
C ALA A 285 -37.15 27.23 17.39
N GLY A 286 -37.41 26.26 16.50
CA GLY A 286 -36.89 26.26 15.13
C GLY A 286 -37.47 27.41 14.28
N LEU A 287 -38.71 27.72 14.49
CA LEU A 287 -39.40 28.85 13.82
C LEU A 287 -38.94 30.21 14.37
N SER A 288 -38.69 30.35 15.67
CA SER A 288 -38.24 31.62 16.27
C SER A 288 -36.86 32.11 15.78
N LEU A 289 -36.07 31.23 15.24
CA LEU A 289 -34.77 31.56 14.59
C LEU A 289 -34.94 32.06 13.14
N PHE A 290 -36.17 32.14 12.68
CA PHE A 290 -36.53 32.45 11.32
C PHE A 290 -36.82 33.97 11.15
N ASN A 291 -36.25 34.61 10.15
CA ASN A 291 -36.49 35.99 9.78
C ASN A 291 -37.51 36.07 8.63
N GLU A 292 -38.64 36.74 8.83
CA GLU A 292 -39.71 36.93 7.86
C GLU A 292 -39.32 37.88 6.71
N SER A 293 -38.26 37.56 5.94
CA SER A 293 -37.75 38.46 4.92
C SER A 293 -38.41 38.34 3.53
N ASN A 294 -39.17 37.26 3.25
CA ASN A 294 -39.60 36.93 1.88
C ASN A 294 -41.13 36.91 1.66
N ALA A 295 -41.93 37.50 2.53
CA ALA A 295 -43.41 37.53 2.44
C ALA A 295 -44.06 36.15 2.16
N ASN A 296 -43.42 35.06 2.57
CA ASN A 296 -43.94 33.70 2.45
C ASN A 296 -44.97 33.40 3.55
N LYS A 297 -46.03 32.69 3.21
CA LYS A 297 -46.98 32.17 4.20
C LYS A 297 -46.48 30.83 4.73
N ILE A 298 -46.33 30.69 6.05
CA ILE A 298 -45.97 29.43 6.71
C ILE A 298 -47.19 28.80 7.37
N ASP A 299 -47.46 27.57 7.00
CA ASP A 299 -48.56 26.77 7.55
C ASP A 299 -47.94 25.58 8.33
N CYS A 300 -48.10 25.57 9.66
CA CYS A 300 -47.51 24.58 10.56
C CYS A 300 -48.58 23.73 11.23
N ASP A 301 -48.29 22.43 11.34
CA ASP A 301 -49.13 21.48 12.03
C ASP A 301 -48.31 20.43 12.78
N VAL A 302 -48.68 20.07 14.01
CA VAL A 302 -48.04 19.08 14.86
C VAL A 302 -49.08 18.03 15.27
N TYR A 303 -48.78 16.75 15.03
CA TYR A 303 -49.68 15.66 15.37
C TYR A 303 -48.93 14.41 15.86
N PRO A 304 -49.34 13.77 16.95
CA PRO A 304 -50.27 14.27 17.98
C PRO A 304 -49.70 15.48 18.72
N GLN A 305 -50.57 16.26 19.34
CA GLN A 305 -50.17 17.39 20.19
C GLN A 305 -49.73 16.91 21.58
N ASN A 306 -48.90 17.71 22.25
CA ASN A 306 -48.42 17.49 23.61
C ASN A 306 -47.65 16.18 23.81
N VAL A 307 -46.89 15.74 22.82
CA VAL A 307 -46.07 14.54 22.93
C VAL A 307 -44.70 14.90 23.55
N LEU A 308 -44.41 14.29 24.70
CA LEU A 308 -43.11 14.36 25.35
C LEU A 308 -42.18 13.32 24.75
N ILE A 309 -41.05 13.77 24.18
CA ILE A 309 -40.05 12.90 23.58
C ILE A 309 -38.68 13.07 24.27
N ASN A 310 -37.91 12.00 24.32
CA ASN A 310 -36.52 12.03 24.78
C ASN A 310 -35.60 11.88 23.57
N ALA A 311 -34.91 12.96 23.21
CA ALA A 311 -34.01 13.05 22.05
C ALA A 311 -33.07 14.26 22.20
N ASP A 312 -32.17 14.47 21.24
CA ASP A 312 -31.29 15.65 21.22
C ASP A 312 -32.06 16.89 20.74
N LYS A 313 -32.56 17.67 21.69
CA LYS A 313 -33.40 18.85 21.44
C LYS A 313 -32.69 19.86 20.53
N LEU A 314 -31.40 20.16 20.79
CA LEU A 314 -30.68 21.18 20.05
C LEU A 314 -30.46 20.77 18.58
N LYS A 315 -30.13 19.51 18.33
CA LYS A 315 -29.98 19.00 16.96
C LYS A 315 -31.32 18.98 16.20
N ILE A 316 -32.40 18.62 16.88
CA ILE A 316 -33.74 18.64 16.27
C ILE A 316 -34.13 20.07 15.90
N ILE A 317 -33.93 21.05 16.79
CA ILE A 317 -34.18 22.48 16.50
C ILE A 317 -33.34 22.95 15.31
N SER A 318 -32.04 22.60 15.26
CA SER A 318 -31.15 22.95 14.13
C SER A 318 -31.62 22.30 12.81
N ILE A 319 -32.07 21.03 12.84
CA ILE A 319 -32.62 20.35 11.65
C ILE A 319 -33.88 21.07 11.15
N ILE A 320 -34.83 21.37 12.05
CA ILE A 320 -36.08 22.07 11.72
C ILE A 320 -35.75 23.44 11.09
N HIS A 321 -34.90 24.23 11.76
CA HIS A 321 -34.50 25.56 11.28
C HIS A 321 -33.84 25.48 9.90
N ASN A 322 -32.84 24.62 9.70
CA ASN A 322 -32.10 24.55 8.44
C ASN A 322 -32.99 24.15 7.25
N ILE A 323 -33.97 23.26 7.44
CA ILE A 323 -34.87 22.84 6.37
C ILE A 323 -35.88 23.95 6.06
N ILE A 324 -36.45 24.62 7.08
CA ILE A 324 -37.38 25.73 6.89
C ILE A 324 -36.69 26.94 6.27
N ASP A 325 -35.49 27.28 6.72
CA ASP A 325 -34.69 28.37 6.15
C ASP A 325 -34.32 28.11 4.67
N ASN A 326 -34.02 26.85 4.34
CA ASN A 326 -33.80 26.45 2.95
C ASN A 326 -35.07 26.61 2.10
N ALA A 327 -36.23 26.21 2.60
CA ALA A 327 -37.51 26.41 1.93
C ALA A 327 -37.82 27.90 1.73
N ASN A 328 -37.59 28.76 2.75
CA ASN A 328 -37.84 30.17 2.69
C ASN A 328 -36.93 30.91 1.69
N LYS A 329 -35.64 30.56 1.69
CA LYS A 329 -34.69 31.16 0.73
C LYS A 329 -35.01 30.85 -0.73
N ASN A 330 -35.71 29.75 -0.98
CA ASN A 330 -36.03 29.30 -2.34
C ASN A 330 -37.50 29.55 -2.75
N THR A 331 -38.31 30.18 -1.87
CA THR A 331 -39.71 30.54 -2.12
C THR A 331 -39.86 32.06 -2.04
N HIS A 332 -40.61 32.65 -2.96
CA HIS A 332 -40.95 34.09 -2.96
C HIS A 332 -42.46 34.23 -3.12
N ASN A 333 -43.10 34.97 -2.20
CA ASN A 333 -44.56 35.15 -2.16
C ASN A 333 -45.33 33.83 -2.27
N GLY A 334 -44.82 32.76 -1.67
CA GLY A 334 -45.37 31.42 -1.78
C GLY A 334 -45.80 30.84 -0.46
N LEU A 335 -46.04 29.52 -0.46
CA LEU A 335 -46.52 28.77 0.69
C LEU A 335 -45.45 27.70 1.13
N ILE A 336 -45.16 27.71 2.43
CA ILE A 336 -44.29 26.68 3.07
C ILE A 336 -45.17 25.92 4.07
N LYS A 337 -45.34 24.62 3.84
CA LYS A 337 -46.08 23.72 4.74
C LYS A 337 -45.11 22.92 5.59
N VAL A 338 -45.23 23.04 6.91
CA VAL A 338 -44.40 22.28 7.88
C VAL A 338 -45.32 21.31 8.64
N ARG A 339 -45.04 20.03 8.58
CA ARG A 339 -45.76 18.99 9.27
C ARG A 339 -44.82 18.19 10.16
N LEU A 340 -45.05 18.20 11.46
CA LEU A 340 -44.29 17.44 12.45
C LEU A 340 -45.19 16.35 13.02
N ARG A 341 -44.78 15.09 12.89
CA ARG A 341 -45.54 13.94 13.36
C ARG A 341 -44.70 13.00 14.21
N VAL A 342 -45.31 12.45 15.26
CA VAL A 342 -44.74 11.38 16.08
C VAL A 342 -45.53 10.11 15.84
N ALA A 343 -44.87 9.08 15.36
CA ALA A 343 -45.46 7.75 15.16
C ALA A 343 -44.40 6.66 15.27
N GLN A 344 -44.73 5.50 15.83
CA GLN A 344 -43.91 4.29 15.88
C GLN A 344 -42.48 4.58 16.37
N SER A 345 -42.31 5.32 17.47
CA SER A 345 -41.01 5.72 18.04
C SER A 345 -40.09 6.50 17.05
N HIS A 346 -40.71 7.27 16.16
CA HIS A 346 -40.03 8.13 15.24
C HIS A 346 -40.68 9.52 15.19
N LEU A 347 -39.84 10.53 15.07
CA LEU A 347 -40.21 11.89 14.70
C LEU A 347 -40.10 12.06 13.18
N PHE A 348 -41.20 12.46 12.56
CA PHE A 348 -41.25 12.76 11.13
C PHE A 348 -41.43 14.27 10.94
N LEU A 349 -40.50 14.90 10.24
CA LEU A 349 -40.63 16.28 9.81
C LEU A 349 -40.76 16.30 8.28
N ARG A 350 -41.85 16.92 7.79
CA ARG A 350 -42.05 17.19 6.36
C ARG A 350 -42.17 18.69 6.15
N VAL A 351 -41.30 19.22 5.27
CA VAL A 351 -41.36 20.61 4.85
C VAL A 351 -41.57 20.63 3.34
N SER A 352 -42.66 21.26 2.89
CA SER A 352 -42.99 21.41 1.46
C SER A 352 -43.09 22.87 1.13
N ASP A 353 -42.42 23.31 0.07
CA ASP A 353 -42.43 24.68 -0.44
C ASP A 353 -42.96 24.74 -1.88
N THR A 354 -43.44 25.90 -2.29
CA THR A 354 -43.85 26.27 -3.66
C THR A 354 -42.80 27.07 -4.40
N GLY A 355 -41.53 26.88 -4.06
CA GLY A 355 -40.43 27.65 -4.60
C GLY A 355 -39.95 27.19 -5.98
N CYS A 356 -38.73 27.56 -6.32
CA CYS A 356 -38.16 27.28 -7.65
C CYS A 356 -37.87 25.77 -7.88
N GLY A 357 -37.82 24.93 -6.84
CA GLY A 357 -37.44 23.56 -6.96
C GLY A 357 -35.97 23.36 -7.42
N PHE A 358 -35.58 22.10 -7.64
CA PHE A 358 -34.25 21.75 -8.14
C PHE A 358 -34.26 20.40 -8.88
N ASP A 359 -33.23 20.16 -9.71
CA ASP A 359 -33.04 18.88 -10.40
C ASP A 359 -32.62 17.80 -9.40
N MET A 360 -33.40 16.73 -9.30
CA MET A 360 -33.11 15.59 -8.39
C MET A 360 -31.76 14.91 -8.62
N ARG A 361 -31.20 14.98 -9.84
CA ARG A 361 -29.85 14.47 -10.14
C ARG A 361 -28.77 15.22 -9.35
N LYS A 362 -29.04 16.47 -8.96
CA LYS A 362 -28.15 17.32 -8.17
C LYS A 362 -28.28 17.13 -6.66
N LEU A 363 -29.24 16.34 -6.17
CA LEU A 363 -29.53 16.16 -4.72
C LEU A 363 -28.30 15.77 -3.91
N ASN A 364 -27.48 14.83 -4.41
CA ASN A 364 -26.25 14.42 -3.73
C ASN A 364 -25.22 15.54 -3.61
N MET A 365 -25.23 16.50 -4.52
CA MET A 365 -24.37 17.67 -4.46
C MET A 365 -24.87 18.68 -3.42
N LEU A 366 -26.20 18.88 -3.29
CA LEU A 366 -26.79 19.77 -2.29
C LEU A 366 -26.50 19.35 -0.84
N TYR A 367 -26.23 18.09 -0.60
CA TYR A 367 -25.79 17.60 0.71
C TYR A 367 -24.29 17.78 0.98
N LYS A 368 -23.50 18.23 -0.01
CA LYS A 368 -22.08 18.55 0.21
C LYS A 368 -21.95 19.96 0.78
N PRO A 369 -21.04 20.19 1.74
CA PRO A 369 -20.81 21.53 2.27
C PRO A 369 -20.46 22.53 1.16
N PHE A 370 -20.87 23.78 1.31
CA PHE A 370 -20.58 24.91 0.41
C PHE A 370 -21.13 24.77 -1.01
N ASN A 371 -22.12 23.91 -1.21
CA ASN A 371 -22.73 23.73 -2.51
C ASN A 371 -24.08 24.47 -2.55
N GLN A 372 -24.12 25.55 -3.33
CA GLN A 372 -25.31 26.46 -3.43
C GLN A 372 -26.18 26.18 -4.66
N GLY A 373 -25.90 25.09 -5.44
CA GLY A 373 -26.56 24.85 -6.73
C GLY A 373 -26.11 25.83 -7.81
N LEU A 374 -25.84 25.36 -9.02
CA LEU A 374 -25.17 26.10 -10.09
C LEU A 374 -25.98 27.26 -10.72
N GLU A 375 -27.22 27.50 -10.33
CA GLU A 375 -28.14 28.36 -11.10
C GLU A 375 -28.45 29.75 -10.51
N SER A 376 -27.81 30.13 -9.39
CA SER A 376 -28.08 31.45 -8.83
C SER A 376 -26.86 32.13 -8.22
N GLN A 377 -26.29 33.07 -8.94
CA GLN A 377 -25.30 34.04 -8.43
C GLN A 377 -25.90 35.00 -7.33
N THR A 378 -27.19 34.87 -7.01
CA THR A 378 -27.92 35.72 -6.06
C THR A 378 -28.31 35.04 -4.75
N ARG A 379 -28.01 33.74 -4.56
CA ARG A 379 -28.43 33.01 -3.33
C ARG A 379 -27.53 33.33 -2.15
N GLN A 380 -28.15 33.78 -1.07
CA GLN A 380 -27.48 34.16 0.17
C GLN A 380 -27.30 32.94 1.08
N GLY A 381 -26.08 32.74 1.59
CA GLY A 381 -25.76 31.74 2.65
C GLY A 381 -24.53 30.89 2.33
N LEU A 382 -24.00 30.23 3.34
CA LEU A 382 -22.77 29.44 3.24
C LEU A 382 -22.95 28.06 2.54
N GLY A 383 -24.20 27.63 2.26
CA GLY A 383 -24.45 26.29 1.74
C GLY A 383 -24.13 25.17 2.73
N LEU A 384 -24.16 25.45 4.03
CA LEU A 384 -23.88 24.49 5.10
C LEU A 384 -25.12 23.78 5.65
N GLY A 385 -26.30 24.40 5.58
CA GLY A 385 -27.52 23.94 6.25
C GLY A 385 -27.86 22.47 5.98
N LEU A 386 -27.96 22.04 4.71
CA LEU A 386 -28.29 20.66 4.37
C LEU A 386 -27.18 19.67 4.74
N SER A 387 -25.93 20.08 4.75
CA SER A 387 -24.79 19.25 5.20
C SER A 387 -24.81 19.05 6.72
N ILE A 388 -25.16 20.08 7.49
CA ILE A 388 -25.39 20.00 8.95
C ILE A 388 -26.54 19.05 9.24
N VAL A 389 -27.68 19.20 8.57
CA VAL A 389 -28.84 18.28 8.69
C VAL A 389 -28.41 16.83 8.45
N LYS A 390 -27.72 16.55 7.35
CA LYS A 390 -27.26 15.19 7.02
C LYS A 390 -26.33 14.61 8.08
N SER A 391 -25.47 15.43 8.64
CA SER A 391 -24.52 15.03 9.68
C SER A 391 -25.22 14.73 11.00
N TYR A 392 -26.14 15.58 11.44
CA TYR A 392 -26.92 15.34 12.65
C TYR A 392 -27.82 14.11 12.54
N LEU A 393 -28.47 13.94 11.39
CA LEU A 393 -29.24 12.73 11.14
C LEU A 393 -28.39 11.48 11.19
N LYS A 394 -27.18 11.50 10.65
CA LYS A 394 -26.25 10.37 10.76
C LYS A 394 -25.90 10.07 12.22
N THR A 395 -25.67 11.06 13.05
CA THR A 395 -25.37 10.92 14.48
C THR A 395 -26.56 10.36 15.25
N MET A 396 -27.77 10.83 14.93
CA MET A 396 -29.04 10.40 15.54
C MET A 396 -29.65 9.14 14.87
N LYS A 397 -28.93 8.49 13.92
CA LYS A 397 -29.44 7.33 13.14
C LYS A 397 -30.71 7.63 12.34
N GLY A 398 -30.94 8.91 12.03
CA GLY A 398 -32.06 9.39 11.23
C GLY A 398 -31.81 9.28 9.72
N ARG A 399 -32.83 9.63 8.93
CA ARG A 399 -32.77 9.65 7.46
C ARG A 399 -33.46 10.90 6.92
N ILE A 400 -32.97 11.36 5.76
CA ILE A 400 -33.58 12.44 4.97
C ILE A 400 -33.83 11.96 3.55
N SER A 401 -34.97 12.30 3.00
CA SER A 401 -35.30 12.17 1.59
C SER A 401 -35.88 13.49 1.06
N ALA A 402 -35.78 13.70 -0.25
CA ALA A 402 -36.33 14.86 -0.90
C ALA A 402 -37.05 14.47 -2.18
N HIS A 403 -38.04 15.27 -2.56
CA HIS A 403 -38.68 15.26 -3.86
C HIS A 403 -38.79 16.70 -4.36
N SER A 404 -38.42 16.97 -5.60
CA SER A 404 -38.45 18.31 -6.17
C SER A 404 -38.63 18.26 -7.68
N GLU A 405 -39.36 19.27 -8.18
CA GLU A 405 -39.54 19.53 -9.62
C GLU A 405 -39.28 21.02 -9.87
N ILE A 406 -38.46 21.32 -10.87
CA ILE A 406 -38.12 22.68 -11.23
C ILE A 406 -39.38 23.47 -11.55
N GLY A 407 -39.56 24.64 -10.91
CA GLY A 407 -40.71 25.52 -11.05
C GLY A 407 -41.95 25.13 -10.23
N LYS A 408 -41.95 23.99 -9.53
CA LYS A 408 -43.11 23.56 -8.72
C LYS A 408 -42.82 23.51 -7.22
N GLY A 409 -41.53 23.63 -6.81
CA GLY A 409 -41.11 23.60 -5.43
C GLY A 409 -40.45 22.28 -5.02
N SER A 410 -40.23 22.12 -3.71
CA SER A 410 -39.58 20.97 -3.12
C SER A 410 -40.27 20.48 -1.86
N THR A 411 -40.03 19.21 -1.54
CA THR A 411 -40.46 18.58 -0.30
C THR A 411 -39.30 17.82 0.30
N PHE A 412 -38.91 18.18 1.53
CA PHE A 412 -37.93 17.45 2.33
C PHE A 412 -38.67 16.65 3.42
N MET A 413 -38.27 15.41 3.57
CA MET A 413 -38.84 14.49 4.61
C MET A 413 -37.71 13.95 5.46
N VAL A 414 -37.78 14.18 6.76
CA VAL A 414 -36.82 13.69 7.77
C VAL A 414 -37.52 12.70 8.68
N ARG A 415 -36.81 11.63 9.01
CA ARG A 415 -37.21 10.61 9.99
C ARG A 415 -36.11 10.43 11.02
N ILE A 416 -36.46 10.61 12.31
CA ILE A 416 -35.48 10.51 13.42
C ILE A 416 -36.04 9.48 14.42
N PRO A 417 -35.26 8.44 14.81
CA PRO A 417 -35.66 7.57 15.92
C PRO A 417 -35.67 8.36 17.24
N ILE A 418 -36.71 8.21 18.03
CA ILE A 418 -36.90 8.89 19.32
C ILE A 418 -37.45 7.92 20.36
N ASN A 419 -37.32 8.27 21.64
CA ASN A 419 -38.04 7.61 22.71
C ASN A 419 -39.23 8.48 23.14
N ILE A 420 -40.43 7.92 23.13
CA ILE A 420 -41.64 8.60 23.67
C ILE A 420 -41.60 8.43 25.17
N VAL A 421 -41.79 9.52 25.91
CA VAL A 421 -41.91 9.51 27.37
C VAL A 421 -43.38 9.47 27.70
N ASN A 422 -43.82 8.37 28.29
CA ASN A 422 -45.23 8.20 28.73
C ASN A 422 -45.52 8.97 30.01
#